data_c282fa4bd7dbca15aa246ee382cc49f4
#
_entry.id   c282fa4bd7dbca15aa246ee382cc49f4
#
_cell.length_a   1.000
_cell.length_b   1.000
_cell.length_c   1.000
_cell.angle_alpha   90.00
_cell.angle_beta   90.00
_cell.angle_gamma   90.00
#
_symmetry.space_group_name_H-M   'P 1'
#
loop_
_entity.id
_entity.type
_entity.pdbx_description
1 polymer ?
#
loop_
_entity_poly.entity_id
_entity_poly.type
_entity_poly.pdbx_seq_one_letter_code
_entity_poly.pdbx_strand_id
1 'polypeptide(L)'
;VIFPDSCTLLNYMLHKLASLTKGLIVYPKNMAKNLDQSLGMWNSQSVLLALIRKGLTREESYTLVQRNAMETWKTKHAGRDDADFLTQLLSDPEVARHFKKGELEAICSTDFHYKHIESRFKKLGL
;
A
#
# COMPACT_ATOMS: atom_id res chain seq x y z
N VAL A 1 22.88 33.39 21.14
CA VAL A 1 23.70 32.30 20.55
C VAL A 1 22.81 31.25 19.94
N ILE A 2 21.79 30.69 20.65
CA ILE A 2 20.99 29.54 20.18
C ILE A 2 20.26 29.82 18.85
N PHE A 3 19.60 30.96 18.69
CA PHE A 3 18.83 31.24 17.47
C PHE A 3 19.69 31.37 16.21
N PRO A 4 20.80 32.13 16.19
CA PRO A 4 21.66 32.19 15.01
C PRO A 4 22.21 30.81 14.61
N ASP A 5 22.66 30.02 15.59
CA ASP A 5 23.22 28.69 15.35
C ASP A 5 22.16 27.74 14.77
N SER A 6 20.95 27.78 15.36
CA SER A 6 19.83 26.95 14.86
C SER A 6 19.41 27.34 13.43
N CYS A 7 19.36 28.64 13.12
CA CYS A 7 19.04 29.12 11.77
C CYS A 7 20.13 28.73 10.77
N THR A 8 21.40 28.84 11.14
CA THR A 8 22.52 28.43 10.28
C THR A 8 22.50 26.94 10.01
N LEU A 9 22.27 26.13 11.05
CA LEU A 9 22.15 24.68 10.91
C LEU A 9 20.95 24.29 10.01
N LEU A 10 19.78 24.89 10.26
CA LEU A 10 18.59 24.63 9.45
C LEU A 10 18.82 24.99 7.97
N ASN A 11 19.43 26.15 7.70
CA ASN A 11 19.76 26.57 6.34
C ASN A 11 20.69 25.54 5.65
N TYR A 12 21.74 25.10 6.34
CA TYR A 12 22.64 24.06 5.84
C TYR A 12 21.90 22.75 5.54
N MET A 13 21.05 22.30 6.47
CA MET A 13 20.27 21.06 6.31
C MET A 13 19.33 21.15 5.11
N LEU A 14 18.63 22.27 4.93
CA LEU A 14 17.72 22.48 3.81
C LEU A 14 18.46 22.48 2.45
N HIS A 15 19.62 23.13 2.37
CA HIS A 15 20.46 23.10 1.17
C HIS A 15 20.95 21.68 0.85
N LYS A 16 21.35 20.92 1.85
CA LYS A 16 21.76 19.51 1.68
C LYS A 16 20.59 18.66 1.22
N LEU A 17 19.42 18.81 1.85
CA LEU A 17 18.20 18.09 1.45
C LEU A 17 17.81 18.41 0.00
N ALA A 18 17.83 19.69 -0.38
CA ALA A 18 17.53 20.11 -1.75
C ALA A 18 18.50 19.47 -2.76
N SER A 19 19.81 19.44 -2.43
CA SER A 19 20.81 18.80 -3.28
C SER A 19 20.61 17.28 -3.40
N LEU A 20 20.29 16.60 -2.29
CA LEU A 20 20.00 15.17 -2.29
C LEU A 20 18.75 14.84 -3.12
N THR A 21 17.69 15.64 -2.94
CA THR A 21 16.44 15.45 -3.69
C THR A 21 16.64 15.67 -5.19
N LYS A 22 17.43 16.71 -5.56
CA LYS A 22 17.75 17.03 -6.95
C LYS A 22 18.58 15.93 -7.63
N GLY A 23 19.44 15.24 -6.87
CA GLY A 23 20.25 14.12 -7.33
C GLY A 23 19.61 12.74 -7.15
N LEU A 24 18.35 12.67 -6.73
CA LEU A 24 17.66 11.41 -6.48
C LEU A 24 17.48 10.61 -7.76
N ILE A 25 17.99 9.38 -7.76
CA ILE A 25 17.78 8.44 -8.85
C ILE A 25 16.62 7.52 -8.49
N VAL A 26 15.60 7.51 -9.36
CA VAL A 26 14.40 6.70 -9.16
C VAL A 26 14.45 5.47 -10.07
N TYR A 27 14.22 4.29 -9.51
CA TYR A 27 14.15 3.02 -10.23
C TYR A 27 12.71 2.46 -10.15
N PRO A 28 11.77 2.89 -11.01
CA PRO A 28 10.36 2.51 -10.91
C PRO A 28 10.13 1.00 -10.95
N LYS A 29 10.89 0.28 -11.78
CA LYS A 29 10.79 -1.20 -11.87
C LYS A 29 11.17 -1.88 -10.55
N ASN A 30 12.21 -1.38 -9.86
CA ASN A 30 12.62 -1.93 -8.57
C ASN A 30 11.61 -1.59 -7.47
N MET A 31 11.01 -0.39 -7.53
CA MET A 31 9.93 0.00 -6.60
C MET A 31 8.72 -0.92 -6.75
N ALA A 32 8.26 -1.18 -7.98
CA ALA A 32 7.18 -2.13 -8.24
C ALA A 32 7.54 -3.53 -7.74
N LYS A 33 8.72 -4.05 -8.08
CA LYS A 33 9.20 -5.34 -7.61
C LYS A 33 9.22 -5.45 -6.08
N ASN A 34 9.63 -4.40 -5.37
CA ASN A 34 9.65 -4.38 -3.91
C ASN A 34 8.22 -4.43 -3.32
N LEU A 35 7.26 -3.76 -3.96
CA LEU A 35 5.86 -3.83 -3.57
C LEU A 35 5.29 -5.24 -3.79
N ASP A 36 5.61 -5.85 -4.95
CA ASP A 36 5.16 -7.20 -5.33
C ASP A 36 5.70 -8.29 -4.38
N GLN A 37 6.86 -8.07 -3.72
CA GLN A 37 7.39 -9.01 -2.73
C GLN A 37 6.43 -9.29 -1.57
N SER A 38 5.53 -8.38 -1.28
CA SER A 38 4.48 -8.57 -0.26
C SER A 38 3.29 -9.41 -0.75
N LEU A 39 3.31 -9.86 -2.00
CA LEU A 39 2.25 -10.69 -2.61
C LEU A 39 0.86 -10.03 -2.52
N GLY A 40 0.78 -8.71 -2.56
CA GLY A 40 -0.46 -7.96 -2.41
C GLY A 40 -0.98 -7.81 -0.97
N MET A 41 -0.33 -8.44 0.02
CA MET A 41 -0.81 -8.44 1.43
C MET A 41 -0.76 -7.06 2.11
N TRP A 42 -0.07 -6.07 1.54
CA TRP A 42 -0.13 -4.69 2.01
C TRP A 42 -1.55 -4.09 1.93
N ASN A 43 -2.45 -4.72 1.15
CA ASN A 43 -3.87 -4.36 1.06
C ASN A 43 -4.75 -4.98 2.17
N SER A 44 -4.21 -5.83 3.05
CA SER A 44 -5.00 -6.57 4.05
C SER A 44 -5.89 -5.67 4.89
N GLN A 45 -5.38 -4.51 5.32
CA GLN A 45 -6.15 -3.55 6.10
C GLN A 45 -7.29 -2.93 5.28
N SER A 46 -7.05 -2.61 4.02
CA SER A 46 -8.08 -2.04 3.12
C SER A 46 -9.23 -3.01 2.92
N VAL A 47 -8.93 -4.29 2.71
CA VAL A 47 -9.91 -5.36 2.57
C VAL A 47 -10.68 -5.59 3.88
N LEU A 48 -9.99 -5.62 5.02
CA LEU A 48 -10.62 -5.75 6.34
C LEU A 48 -11.64 -4.64 6.58
N LEU A 49 -11.25 -3.39 6.35
CA LEU A 49 -12.14 -2.25 6.51
C LEU A 49 -13.32 -2.27 5.52
N ALA A 50 -13.10 -2.78 4.31
CA ALA A 50 -14.16 -2.94 3.33
C ALA A 50 -15.19 -3.99 3.77
N LEU A 51 -14.75 -5.14 4.31
CA LEU A 51 -15.63 -6.17 4.87
C LEU A 51 -16.48 -5.62 6.04
N ILE A 52 -15.87 -4.86 6.95
CA ILE A 52 -16.60 -4.19 8.04
C ILE A 52 -17.68 -3.25 7.49
N ARG A 53 -17.37 -2.47 6.44
CA ARG A 53 -18.36 -1.58 5.79
C ARG A 53 -19.49 -2.36 5.11
N LYS A 54 -19.27 -3.62 4.77
CA LYS A 54 -20.29 -4.55 4.23
C LYS A 54 -21.14 -5.21 5.33
N GLY A 55 -20.87 -4.91 6.60
CA GLY A 55 -21.67 -5.34 7.74
C GLY A 55 -21.10 -6.50 8.55
N LEU A 56 -19.89 -6.96 8.26
CA LEU A 56 -19.23 -7.97 9.08
C LEU A 56 -18.66 -7.34 10.36
N THR A 57 -18.57 -8.14 11.42
CA THR A 57 -17.83 -7.73 12.62
C THR A 57 -16.33 -7.63 12.32
N ARG A 58 -15.60 -6.96 13.19
CA ARG A 58 -14.15 -6.85 13.07
C ARG A 58 -13.47 -8.22 13.15
N GLU A 59 -13.93 -9.08 14.04
CA GLU A 59 -13.41 -10.42 14.28
C GLU A 59 -13.61 -11.33 13.07
N GLU A 60 -14.81 -11.33 12.49
CA GLU A 60 -15.12 -12.08 11.26
C GLU A 60 -14.26 -11.58 10.09
N SER A 61 -14.20 -10.26 9.89
CA SER A 61 -13.37 -9.66 8.84
C SER A 61 -11.89 -9.99 9.01
N TYR A 62 -11.39 -9.95 10.24
CA TYR A 62 -10.00 -10.30 10.53
C TYR A 62 -9.72 -11.77 10.22
N THR A 63 -10.60 -12.68 10.64
CA THR A 63 -10.46 -14.12 10.39
C THR A 63 -10.40 -14.43 8.89
N LEU A 64 -11.28 -13.82 8.09
CA LEU A 64 -11.31 -14.01 6.64
C LEU A 64 -10.02 -13.49 5.98
N VAL A 65 -9.60 -12.27 6.33
CA VAL A 65 -8.39 -11.67 5.77
C VAL A 65 -7.14 -12.45 6.16
N GLN A 66 -7.02 -12.83 7.43
CA GLN A 66 -5.88 -13.61 7.94
C GLN A 66 -5.80 -14.98 7.26
N ARG A 67 -6.91 -15.70 7.14
CA ARG A 67 -6.97 -17.01 6.45
C ARG A 67 -6.40 -16.91 5.02
N ASN A 68 -6.85 -15.94 4.26
CA ASN A 68 -6.42 -15.74 2.88
C ASN A 68 -4.94 -15.29 2.80
N ALA A 69 -4.48 -14.43 3.70
CA ALA A 69 -3.07 -14.04 3.77
C ALA A 69 -2.16 -15.23 4.10
N MET A 70 -2.55 -16.07 5.06
CA MET A 70 -1.79 -17.27 5.41
C MET A 70 -1.76 -18.29 4.27
N GLU A 71 -2.83 -18.43 3.50
CA GLU A 71 -2.87 -19.32 2.35
C GLU A 71 -1.97 -18.79 1.21
N THR A 72 -1.95 -17.48 0.99
CA THR A 72 -1.01 -16.83 0.06
C THR A 72 0.44 -17.14 0.46
N TRP A 73 0.79 -17.03 1.73
CA TRP A 73 2.11 -17.39 2.25
C TRP A 73 2.45 -18.85 2.03
N LYS A 74 1.54 -19.78 2.33
CA LYS A 74 1.75 -21.22 2.11
C LYS A 74 2.01 -21.52 0.63
N THR A 75 1.22 -20.93 -0.26
CA THR A 75 1.38 -21.07 -1.71
C THR A 75 2.77 -20.64 -2.14
N LYS A 76 3.27 -19.50 -1.65
CA LYS A 76 4.63 -19.03 -1.95
C LYS A 76 5.71 -19.96 -1.39
N HIS A 77 5.58 -20.41 -0.15
CA HIS A 77 6.52 -21.34 0.48
C HIS A 77 6.53 -22.73 -0.16
N ALA A 78 5.44 -23.13 -0.82
CA ALA A 78 5.38 -24.34 -1.63
C ALA A 78 6.10 -24.20 -2.99
N GLY A 79 6.79 -23.08 -3.23
CA GLY A 79 7.55 -22.83 -4.46
C GLY A 79 6.72 -22.36 -5.64
N ARG A 80 5.48 -21.94 -5.43
CA ARG A 80 4.61 -21.41 -6.48
C ARG A 80 4.83 -19.91 -6.64
N ASP A 81 5.11 -19.48 -7.86
CA ASP A 81 5.34 -18.06 -8.18
C ASP A 81 4.05 -17.27 -8.48
N ASP A 82 2.92 -17.98 -8.58
CA ASP A 82 1.57 -17.42 -8.80
C ASP A 82 0.85 -17.04 -7.48
N ALA A 83 1.55 -17.07 -6.35
CA ALA A 83 0.99 -16.69 -5.06
C ALA A 83 0.63 -15.20 -5.05
N ASP A 84 -0.65 -14.88 -4.91
CA ASP A 84 -1.15 -13.51 -4.87
C ASP A 84 -2.38 -13.42 -3.95
N PHE A 85 -2.38 -12.41 -3.08
CA PHE A 85 -3.42 -12.22 -2.08
C PHE A 85 -4.79 -11.88 -2.69
N LEU A 86 -4.82 -11.07 -3.75
CA LEU A 86 -6.06 -10.74 -4.45
C LEU A 86 -6.69 -11.98 -5.08
N THR A 87 -5.87 -12.82 -5.71
CA THR A 87 -6.32 -14.09 -6.32
C THR A 87 -6.91 -15.01 -5.26
N GLN A 88 -6.31 -15.09 -4.08
CA GLN A 88 -6.84 -15.87 -2.96
C GLN A 88 -8.18 -15.32 -2.46
N LEU A 89 -8.30 -14.00 -2.30
CA LEU A 89 -9.56 -13.36 -1.91
C LEU A 89 -10.69 -13.58 -2.90
N LEU A 90 -10.40 -13.52 -4.20
CA LEU A 90 -11.38 -13.77 -5.27
C LEU A 90 -11.83 -15.24 -5.33
N SER A 91 -10.94 -16.16 -4.95
CA SER A 91 -11.23 -17.60 -4.91
C SER A 91 -11.98 -18.04 -3.67
N ASP A 92 -12.00 -17.21 -2.62
CA ASP A 92 -12.71 -17.50 -1.37
C ASP A 92 -14.19 -17.10 -1.46
N PRO A 93 -15.13 -18.07 -1.50
CA PRO A 93 -16.55 -17.76 -1.66
C PRO A 93 -17.13 -16.96 -0.51
N GLU A 94 -16.56 -17.08 0.71
CA GLU A 94 -17.00 -16.30 1.86
C GLU A 94 -16.62 -14.83 1.75
N VAL A 95 -15.50 -14.51 1.12
CA VAL A 95 -15.08 -13.14 0.83
C VAL A 95 -15.83 -12.62 -0.41
N ALA A 96 -15.79 -13.37 -1.51
CA ALA A 96 -16.31 -12.96 -2.81
C ALA A 96 -17.80 -12.57 -2.76
N ARG A 97 -18.63 -13.23 -1.94
CA ARG A 97 -20.08 -12.94 -1.81
C ARG A 97 -20.38 -11.52 -1.30
N HIS A 98 -19.42 -10.86 -0.64
CA HIS A 98 -19.60 -9.51 -0.09
C HIS A 98 -19.24 -8.40 -1.08
N PHE A 99 -18.61 -8.74 -2.19
CA PHE A 99 -18.12 -7.77 -3.16
C PHE A 99 -18.74 -7.97 -4.55
N LYS A 100 -18.96 -6.86 -5.25
CA LYS A 100 -19.32 -6.89 -6.66
C LYS A 100 -18.07 -7.16 -7.50
N LYS A 101 -18.28 -7.62 -8.75
CA LYS A 101 -17.18 -7.82 -9.71
C LYS A 101 -16.38 -6.52 -9.88
N GLY A 102 -15.07 -6.60 -9.75
CA GLY A 102 -14.13 -5.47 -9.86
C GLY A 102 -13.97 -4.63 -8.59
N GLU A 103 -14.76 -4.88 -7.53
CA GLU A 103 -14.71 -4.08 -6.29
C GLU A 103 -13.45 -4.42 -5.45
N LEU A 104 -13.10 -5.72 -5.37
CA LEU A 104 -11.88 -6.16 -4.69
C LEU A 104 -10.62 -5.67 -5.39
N GLU A 105 -10.59 -5.73 -6.72
CA GLU A 105 -9.50 -5.22 -7.55
C GLU A 105 -9.30 -3.72 -7.33
N ALA A 106 -10.38 -2.95 -7.26
CA ALA A 106 -10.31 -1.52 -6.99
C ALA A 106 -9.81 -1.21 -5.57
N ILE A 107 -10.18 -2.03 -4.56
CA ILE A 107 -9.70 -1.89 -3.18
C ILE A 107 -8.21 -2.23 -3.08
N CYS A 108 -7.75 -3.20 -3.85
CA CYS A 108 -6.35 -3.65 -3.89
C CYS A 108 -5.47 -2.82 -4.86
N SER A 109 -6.04 -1.81 -5.53
CA SER A 109 -5.28 -0.88 -6.38
C SER A 109 -4.48 0.13 -5.56
N THR A 110 -3.36 0.58 -6.12
CA THR A 110 -2.57 1.69 -5.59
C THR A 110 -3.24 3.06 -5.78
N ASP A 111 -4.25 3.17 -6.64
CA ASP A 111 -4.87 4.45 -7.04
C ASP A 111 -5.42 5.25 -5.87
N PHE A 112 -5.97 4.53 -4.87
CA PHE A 112 -6.44 5.16 -3.64
C PHE A 112 -5.36 6.02 -2.95
N HIS A 113 -4.11 5.60 -3.00
CA HIS A 113 -2.99 6.27 -2.35
C HIS A 113 -2.53 7.51 -3.12
N TYR A 114 -2.85 7.59 -4.41
CA TYR A 114 -2.45 8.70 -5.29
C TYR A 114 -3.49 9.81 -5.44
N LYS A 115 -4.71 9.60 -4.95
CA LYS A 115 -5.86 10.51 -5.14
C LYS A 115 -5.63 11.98 -4.73
N HIS A 116 -4.65 12.26 -3.88
CA HIS A 116 -4.35 13.60 -3.40
C HIS A 116 -3.08 14.22 -4.00
N ILE A 117 -2.34 13.50 -4.83
CA ILE A 117 -1.06 13.95 -5.39
C ILE A 117 -1.27 15.21 -6.22
N GLU A 118 -2.18 15.18 -7.20
CA GLU A 118 -2.50 16.31 -8.06
C GLU A 118 -2.85 17.59 -7.27
N SER A 119 -3.67 17.44 -6.23
CA SER A 119 -4.06 18.58 -5.40
C SER A 119 -2.88 19.16 -4.61
N ARG A 120 -1.88 18.36 -4.27
CA ARG A 120 -0.65 18.80 -3.59
C ARG A 120 0.27 19.54 -4.55
N PHE A 121 0.52 19.00 -5.73
CA PHE A 121 1.30 19.67 -6.76
C PHE A 121 0.71 21.03 -7.14
N LYS A 122 -0.59 21.09 -7.39
CA LYS A 122 -1.30 22.33 -7.69
C LYS A 122 -1.13 23.40 -6.57
N LYS A 123 -1.13 23.00 -5.29
CA LYS A 123 -0.88 23.93 -4.16
C LYS A 123 0.54 24.47 -4.13
N LEU A 124 1.49 23.76 -4.72
CA LEU A 124 2.89 24.16 -4.84
C LEU A 124 3.18 24.96 -6.12
N GLY A 125 2.18 25.17 -6.97
CA GLY A 125 2.35 25.85 -8.26
C GLY A 125 3.02 24.99 -9.33
N LEU A 126 2.95 23.67 -9.19
CA LEU A 126 3.52 22.67 -10.12
C LEU A 126 2.42 21.98 -10.91
#